data_397533a66cc7f0668909039c7ef341b5
#
_entry.id   397533a66cc7f0668909039c7ef341b5
#
_cell.length_a   1.000
_cell.length_b   1.000
_cell.length_c   1.000
_cell.angle_alpha   90.00
_cell.angle_beta   90.00
_cell.angle_gamma   90.00
#
_symmetry.space_group_name_H-M   'P 1'
#
loop_
_entity.id
_entity.type
_entity.pdbx_description
1 polymer ?
#
loop_
_entity_poly.entity_id
_entity_poly.type
_entity_poly.pdbx_seq_one_letter_code
_entity_poly.pdbx_strand_id
1 'polypeptide(L)'
;EMVYGNMGDNCGTGVAFTRNPATGEKKLFGEYLINAQGEDVVAGVRTPEDISTLKERMPEVYEEFVKTTQILENHYRDMQDMEFTIENGKLFMLQTRSGKRTAEAAIRIAVELVEEGTITKEEALMRVEPKSLDQLLHKAFDQEALKNATVIATGLAASPGAGSGAIYFNAEDVSRANKEGIDAILVRLETSPEDIQGMNDARGILTVRGGMTSHAAVVARGMGRCCVCG
;
A
#
# COMPACT_ATOMS: atom_id res chain seq x y z
N GLU A 1 21.04 -12.38 -14.05
CA GLU A 1 20.95 -13.51 -13.10
C GLU A 1 19.49 -13.72 -12.75
N MET A 2 19.03 -14.98 -12.68
CA MET A 2 17.69 -15.31 -12.18
C MET A 2 17.82 -15.72 -10.72
N VAL A 3 16.90 -15.27 -9.87
CA VAL A 3 16.85 -15.57 -8.43
C VAL A 3 15.47 -16.10 -8.05
N TYR A 4 15.44 -17.04 -7.11
CA TYR A 4 14.23 -17.77 -6.76
C TYR A 4 13.93 -17.66 -5.25
N GLY A 5 12.78 -17.07 -4.91
CA GLY A 5 12.30 -16.94 -3.54
C GLY A 5 11.59 -18.20 -2.99
N ASN A 6 11.38 -19.20 -3.81
CA ASN A 6 10.60 -20.41 -3.48
C ASN A 6 11.44 -21.70 -3.41
N MET A 7 12.70 -21.60 -2.99
CA MET A 7 13.62 -22.73 -2.90
C MET A 7 13.88 -23.21 -1.46
N GLY A 8 12.98 -22.90 -0.53
CA GLY A 8 13.05 -23.37 0.85
C GLY A 8 12.89 -22.26 1.88
N ASP A 9 13.05 -22.59 3.17
CA ASP A 9 12.75 -21.70 4.30
C ASP A 9 13.75 -20.55 4.48
N ASN A 10 14.90 -20.59 3.81
CA ASN A 10 15.89 -19.52 3.75
C ASN A 10 15.77 -18.66 2.48
N CYS A 11 14.67 -18.84 1.75
CA CYS A 11 14.30 -18.09 0.57
C CYS A 11 12.97 -17.36 0.79
N GLY A 12 12.76 -16.26 0.08
CA GLY A 12 11.52 -15.49 0.18
C GLY A 12 11.48 -14.37 -0.83
N THR A 13 10.38 -13.64 -0.84
CA THR A 13 10.20 -12.48 -1.70
C THR A 13 9.31 -11.47 -0.98
N GLY A 14 9.43 -10.19 -1.31
CA GLY A 14 8.63 -9.18 -0.67
C GLY A 14 8.62 -7.86 -1.43
N VAL A 15 7.74 -6.99 -0.94
CA VAL A 15 7.57 -5.62 -1.41
C VAL A 15 7.64 -4.70 -0.19
N ALA A 16 8.39 -3.61 -0.28
CA ALA A 16 8.49 -2.66 0.80
C ALA A 16 8.65 -1.22 0.31
N PHE A 17 8.31 -0.31 1.20
CA PHE A 17 8.45 1.13 1.00
C PHE A 17 9.41 1.69 2.04
N THR A 18 10.22 2.66 1.66
CA THR A 18 11.15 3.33 2.59
C THR A 18 10.41 4.13 3.67
N ARG A 19 9.16 4.54 3.40
CA ARG A 19 8.25 5.21 4.33
C ARG A 19 6.85 4.64 4.17
N ASN A 20 6.00 4.81 5.19
CA ASN A 20 4.60 4.36 5.11
C ASN A 20 3.85 5.12 4.00
N PRO A 21 3.35 4.44 2.95
CA PRO A 21 2.69 5.07 1.81
C PRO A 21 1.31 5.65 2.14
N ALA A 22 0.71 5.26 3.26
CA ALA A 22 -0.58 5.76 3.70
C ALA A 22 -0.45 7.02 4.57
N THR A 23 0.54 7.07 5.47
CA THR A 23 0.70 8.13 6.48
C THR A 23 1.91 9.03 6.26
N GLY A 24 2.87 8.61 5.43
CA GLY A 24 4.14 9.30 5.22
C GLY A 24 5.18 9.07 6.32
N GLU A 25 4.87 8.34 7.39
CA GLU A 25 5.79 8.09 8.50
C GLU A 25 7.11 7.50 8.01
N LYS A 26 8.23 8.06 8.49
CA LYS A 26 9.58 7.58 8.18
C LYS A 26 9.88 6.26 8.91
N LYS A 27 9.21 5.22 8.46
CA LYS A 27 9.36 3.86 8.95
C LYS A 27 9.29 2.91 7.78
N LEU A 28 10.24 1.98 7.71
CA LEU A 28 10.20 0.91 6.72
C LEU A 28 8.86 0.18 6.81
N PHE A 29 8.16 0.12 5.69
CA PHE A 29 6.81 -0.42 5.60
C PHE A 29 6.77 -1.44 4.47
N GLY A 30 6.33 -2.66 4.73
CA GLY A 30 6.30 -3.68 3.70
C GLY A 30 5.94 -5.05 4.24
N GLU A 31 5.91 -5.98 3.32
CA GLU A 31 5.47 -7.34 3.54
C GLU A 31 6.35 -8.32 2.77
N TYR A 32 6.50 -9.51 3.31
CA TYR A 32 7.24 -10.58 2.65
C TYR A 32 6.59 -11.95 2.88
N LEU A 33 6.91 -12.89 2.02
CA LEU A 33 6.57 -14.30 2.16
C LEU A 33 7.82 -15.15 2.09
N ILE A 34 7.93 -16.13 2.97
CA ILE A 34 8.95 -17.17 2.90
C ILE A 34 8.51 -18.26 1.92
N ASN A 35 9.49 -18.81 1.21
CA ASN A 35 9.30 -19.88 0.24
C ASN A 35 8.17 -19.53 -0.75
N ALA A 36 8.31 -18.36 -1.41
CA ALA A 36 7.31 -17.78 -2.29
C ALA A 36 7.93 -17.03 -3.47
N GLN A 37 7.16 -16.84 -4.52
CA GLN A 37 7.47 -15.98 -5.66
C GLN A 37 6.78 -14.62 -5.52
N GLY A 38 7.22 -13.62 -6.29
CA GLY A 38 6.68 -12.26 -6.25
C GLY A 38 5.17 -12.18 -6.47
N GLU A 39 4.65 -13.03 -7.34
CA GLU A 39 3.22 -13.13 -7.63
C GLU A 39 2.40 -13.54 -6.39
N ASP A 40 2.94 -14.38 -5.52
CA ASP A 40 2.27 -14.84 -4.30
C ASP A 40 1.99 -13.70 -3.32
N VAL A 41 2.90 -12.70 -3.27
CA VAL A 41 2.76 -11.53 -2.38
C VAL A 41 1.65 -10.60 -2.87
N VAL A 42 1.60 -10.33 -4.17
CA VAL A 42 0.66 -9.35 -4.75
C VAL A 42 -0.69 -9.93 -5.09
N ALA A 43 -0.77 -11.22 -5.38
CA ALA A 43 -2.03 -11.93 -5.67
C ALA A 43 -2.88 -12.18 -4.42
N GLY A 44 -2.30 -12.08 -3.22
CA GLY A 44 -3.04 -12.25 -1.97
C GLY A 44 -3.47 -13.69 -1.65
N VAL A 45 -2.88 -14.69 -2.33
CA VAL A 45 -3.18 -16.12 -2.11
C VAL A 45 -2.77 -16.57 -0.71
N ARG A 46 -1.68 -15.98 -0.19
CA ARG A 46 -1.16 -16.19 1.17
C ARG A 46 -1.14 -14.86 1.90
N THR A 47 -1.34 -14.87 3.21
CA THR A 47 -1.18 -13.66 4.05
C THR A 47 0.31 -13.41 4.27
N PRO A 48 0.88 -12.30 3.80
CA PRO A 48 2.28 -11.98 4.01
C PRO A 48 2.57 -11.57 5.45
N GLU A 49 3.83 -11.68 5.84
CA GLU A 49 4.35 -11.23 7.13
C GLU A 49 4.84 -9.80 7.03
N ASP A 50 4.71 -9.02 8.13
CA ASP A 50 5.25 -7.65 8.20
C ASP A 50 6.78 -7.67 8.08
N ILE A 51 7.33 -6.72 7.30
CA ILE A 51 8.77 -6.64 7.02
C ILE A 51 9.63 -6.55 8.30
N SER A 52 9.11 -6.01 9.40
CA SER A 52 9.83 -5.91 10.66
C SER A 52 10.14 -7.27 11.28
N THR A 53 9.32 -8.28 11.03
CA THR A 53 9.54 -9.64 11.54
C THR A 53 10.72 -10.34 10.88
N LEU A 54 11.15 -9.86 9.69
CA LEU A 54 12.34 -10.35 9.01
C LEU A 54 13.60 -10.15 9.85
N LYS A 55 13.62 -9.14 10.73
CA LYS A 55 14.72 -8.90 11.66
C LYS A 55 14.98 -10.08 12.61
N GLU A 56 13.92 -10.76 13.04
CA GLU A 56 14.05 -11.93 13.93
C GLU A 56 14.38 -13.20 13.14
N ARG A 57 13.85 -13.30 11.93
CA ARG A 57 13.97 -14.49 11.10
C ARG A 57 15.30 -14.56 10.32
N MET A 58 15.72 -13.44 9.73
CA MET A 58 16.94 -13.32 8.93
C MET A 58 17.62 -11.97 9.23
N PRO A 59 18.29 -11.82 10.38
CA PRO A 59 18.80 -10.52 10.85
C PRO A 59 19.82 -9.89 9.89
N GLU A 60 20.72 -10.68 9.31
CA GLU A 60 21.73 -10.17 8.36
C GLU A 60 21.08 -9.62 7.07
N VAL A 61 20.10 -10.34 6.53
CA VAL A 61 19.32 -9.91 5.36
C VAL A 61 18.55 -8.62 5.67
N TYR A 62 17.93 -8.56 6.85
CA TYR A 62 17.21 -7.35 7.27
C TYR A 62 18.11 -6.13 7.39
N GLU A 63 19.31 -6.29 7.97
CA GLU A 63 20.29 -5.18 8.10
C GLU A 63 20.77 -4.70 6.74
N GLU A 64 21.08 -5.63 5.82
CA GLU A 64 21.45 -5.31 4.44
C GLU A 64 20.31 -4.57 3.72
N PHE A 65 19.09 -5.05 3.90
CA PHE A 65 17.91 -4.43 3.33
C PHE A 65 17.71 -3.00 3.84
N VAL A 66 17.77 -2.76 5.15
CA VAL A 66 17.67 -1.42 5.74
C VAL A 66 18.74 -0.47 5.20
N LYS A 67 19.98 -0.93 5.06
CA LYS A 67 21.06 -0.11 4.46
C LYS A 67 20.76 0.24 3.00
N THR A 68 20.29 -0.73 2.24
CA THR A 68 19.94 -0.55 0.82
C THR A 68 18.78 0.43 0.66
N THR A 69 17.75 0.37 1.52
CA THR A 69 16.61 1.30 1.49
C THR A 69 17.06 2.74 1.73
N GLN A 70 17.98 2.96 2.66
CA GLN A 70 18.55 4.29 2.94
C GLN A 70 19.34 4.84 1.74
N ILE A 71 20.13 3.99 1.10
CA ILE A 71 20.90 4.37 -0.11
C ILE A 71 19.93 4.77 -1.23
N LEU A 72 18.89 4.00 -1.46
CA LEU A 72 17.92 4.26 -2.52
C LEU A 72 17.12 5.53 -2.26
N GLU A 73 16.58 5.72 -1.05
CA GLU A 73 15.85 6.96 -0.70
C GLU A 73 16.73 8.20 -0.86
N ASN A 74 17.98 8.15 -0.40
CA ASN A 74 18.93 9.25 -0.54
C ASN A 74 19.32 9.53 -1.99
N HIS A 75 19.52 8.48 -2.79
CA HIS A 75 19.89 8.61 -4.20
C HIS A 75 18.76 9.23 -5.03
N TYR A 76 17.55 8.73 -4.88
CA TYR A 76 16.37 9.24 -5.60
C TYR A 76 15.77 10.48 -4.95
N ARG A 77 16.19 10.80 -3.73
CA ARG A 77 15.71 11.94 -2.94
C ARG A 77 14.20 11.91 -2.73
N ASP A 78 13.62 10.71 -2.70
CA ASP A 78 12.17 10.46 -2.55
C ASP A 78 11.90 9.05 -2.01
N MET A 79 10.70 8.89 -1.41
CA MET A 79 10.22 7.58 -0.97
C MET A 79 10.22 6.57 -2.11
N GLN A 80 10.79 5.41 -1.85
CA GLN A 80 10.89 4.32 -2.81
C GLN A 80 9.95 3.16 -2.48
N ASP A 81 9.38 2.58 -3.52
CA ASP A 81 8.67 1.30 -3.58
C ASP A 81 9.64 0.28 -4.17
N MET A 82 9.89 -0.81 -3.46
CA MET A 82 10.96 -1.75 -3.77
C MET A 82 10.42 -3.17 -3.78
N GLU A 83 10.89 -3.94 -4.76
CA GLU A 83 10.67 -5.37 -4.84
C GLU A 83 12.00 -6.09 -4.60
N PHE A 84 11.98 -7.13 -3.77
CA PHE A 84 13.17 -7.89 -3.44
C PHE A 84 12.91 -9.39 -3.36
N THR A 85 13.96 -10.17 -3.53
CA THR A 85 13.95 -11.62 -3.33
C THR A 85 15.12 -12.01 -2.44
N ILE A 86 14.90 -12.99 -1.61
CA ILE A 86 15.92 -13.64 -0.79
C ILE A 86 16.12 -15.05 -1.35
N GLU A 87 17.34 -15.37 -1.74
CA GLU A 87 17.71 -16.72 -2.16
C GLU A 87 18.87 -17.22 -1.31
N ASN A 88 18.66 -18.34 -0.61
CA ASN A 88 19.66 -18.95 0.27
C ASN A 88 20.25 -17.95 1.29
N GLY A 89 19.42 -17.10 1.90
CA GLY A 89 19.84 -16.11 2.88
C GLY A 89 20.57 -14.90 2.29
N LYS A 90 20.59 -14.71 0.97
CA LYS A 90 21.17 -13.58 0.28
C LYS A 90 20.10 -12.69 -0.30
N LEU A 91 20.22 -11.37 -0.10
CA LEU A 91 19.29 -10.35 -0.60
C LEU A 91 19.57 -10.02 -2.08
N PHE A 92 18.51 -9.90 -2.85
CA PHE A 92 18.53 -9.41 -4.22
C PHE A 92 17.43 -8.36 -4.42
N MET A 93 17.83 -7.16 -4.79
CA MET A 93 16.89 -6.11 -5.18
C MET A 93 16.48 -6.32 -6.64
N LEU A 94 15.18 -6.43 -6.87
CA LEU A 94 14.63 -6.68 -8.21
C LEU A 94 14.23 -5.40 -8.91
N GLN A 95 13.56 -4.49 -8.19
CA GLN A 95 13.04 -3.25 -8.72
C GLN A 95 12.96 -2.18 -7.64
N THR A 96 13.17 -0.93 -8.04
CA THR A 96 12.82 0.26 -7.25
C THR A 96 12.12 1.28 -8.13
N ARG A 97 11.18 2.01 -7.54
CA ARG A 97 10.43 3.09 -8.19
C ARG A 97 9.95 4.11 -7.16
N SER A 98 9.58 5.31 -7.61
CA SER A 98 8.89 6.27 -6.73
C SER A 98 7.57 5.68 -6.24
N GLY A 99 7.42 5.60 -4.93
CA GLY A 99 6.29 4.94 -4.30
C GLY A 99 4.98 5.72 -4.50
N LYS A 100 3.93 5.01 -4.92
CA LYS A 100 2.57 5.55 -4.89
C LYS A 100 2.14 5.75 -3.44
N ARG A 101 1.52 6.90 -3.16
CA ARG A 101 1.19 7.33 -1.80
C ARG A 101 -0.11 8.12 -1.76
N THR A 102 -0.71 8.23 -0.58
CA THR A 102 -1.87 9.10 -0.37
C THR A 102 -1.45 10.58 -0.42
N ALA A 103 -2.44 11.47 -0.56
CA ALA A 103 -2.20 12.92 -0.50
C ALA A 103 -1.60 13.35 0.85
N GLU A 104 -2.07 12.78 1.95
CA GLU A 104 -1.54 13.01 3.30
C GLU A 104 -0.07 12.62 3.39
N ALA A 105 0.26 11.40 2.95
CA ALA A 105 1.63 10.91 2.93
C ALA A 105 2.52 11.76 2.01
N ALA A 106 2.02 12.21 0.86
CA ALA A 106 2.78 13.05 -0.07
C ALA A 106 3.20 14.38 0.56
N ILE A 107 2.28 15.05 1.28
CA ILE A 107 2.58 16.31 1.97
C ILE A 107 3.58 16.06 3.10
N ARG A 108 3.33 15.07 3.96
CA ARG A 108 4.19 14.76 5.09
C ARG A 108 5.62 14.42 4.61
N ILE A 109 5.75 13.56 3.62
CA ILE A 109 7.05 13.17 3.05
C ILE A 109 7.76 14.39 2.46
N ALA A 110 7.05 15.25 1.72
CA ALA A 110 7.64 16.47 1.14
C ALA A 110 8.18 17.40 2.22
N VAL A 111 7.43 17.61 3.31
CA VAL A 111 7.86 18.43 4.46
C VAL A 111 9.08 17.81 5.15
N GLU A 112 9.02 16.53 5.51
CA GLU A 112 10.11 15.84 6.20
C GLU A 112 11.39 15.81 5.35
N LEU A 113 11.31 15.60 4.03
CA LEU A 113 12.47 15.65 3.13
C LEU A 113 13.12 17.04 3.05
N VAL A 114 12.33 18.12 3.19
CA VAL A 114 12.86 19.49 3.30
C VAL A 114 13.57 19.68 4.65
N GLU A 115 12.96 19.25 5.75
CA GLU A 115 13.54 19.33 7.10
C GLU A 115 14.83 18.54 7.22
N GLU A 116 14.91 17.40 6.54
CA GLU A 116 16.11 16.55 6.42
C GLU A 116 17.20 17.16 5.50
N GLY A 117 16.88 18.26 4.80
CA GLY A 117 17.81 18.90 3.84
C GLY A 117 18.00 18.10 2.54
N THR A 118 17.17 17.11 2.28
CA THR A 118 17.25 16.25 1.09
C THR A 118 16.75 16.96 -0.16
N ILE A 119 15.72 17.81 -0.03
CA ILE A 119 15.11 18.58 -1.12
C ILE A 119 14.88 20.03 -0.70
N THR A 120 14.71 20.95 -1.66
CA THR A 120 14.34 22.33 -1.40
C THR A 120 12.81 22.47 -1.21
N LYS A 121 12.38 23.63 -0.68
CA LYS A 121 10.93 23.93 -0.55
C LYS A 121 10.24 23.99 -1.91
N GLU A 122 10.92 24.52 -2.92
CA GLU A 122 10.42 24.61 -4.29
C GLU A 122 10.24 23.21 -4.89
N GLU A 123 11.22 22.32 -4.70
CA GLU A 123 11.13 20.93 -5.12
C GLU A 123 9.97 20.21 -4.41
N ALA A 124 9.79 20.45 -3.12
CA ALA A 124 8.68 19.88 -2.35
C ALA A 124 7.32 20.31 -2.89
N LEU A 125 7.14 21.60 -3.20
CA LEU A 125 5.90 22.12 -3.80
C LEU A 125 5.62 21.50 -5.16
N MET A 126 6.64 21.27 -5.98
CA MET A 126 6.49 20.65 -7.30
C MET A 126 6.14 19.15 -7.25
N ARG A 127 6.38 18.49 -6.12
CA ARG A 127 6.07 17.06 -5.93
C ARG A 127 4.65 16.77 -5.45
N VAL A 128 3.99 17.77 -4.86
CA VAL A 128 2.62 17.62 -4.37
C VAL A 128 1.66 18.03 -5.50
N GLU A 129 0.91 17.07 -6.02
CA GLU A 129 -0.08 17.35 -7.05
C GLU A 129 -1.27 18.09 -6.44
N PRO A 130 -1.64 19.31 -6.95
CA PRO A 130 -2.73 20.11 -6.37
C PRO A 130 -4.07 19.37 -6.29
N LYS A 131 -4.40 18.55 -7.29
CA LYS A 131 -5.63 17.74 -7.32
C LYS A 131 -5.68 16.70 -6.19
N SER A 132 -4.52 16.24 -5.71
CA SER A 132 -4.48 15.28 -4.61
C SER A 132 -4.90 15.90 -3.29
N LEU A 133 -4.80 17.23 -3.14
CA LEU A 133 -5.23 17.95 -1.94
C LEU A 133 -6.74 17.85 -1.70
N ASP A 134 -7.53 17.74 -2.77
CA ASP A 134 -8.97 17.53 -2.66
C ASP A 134 -9.31 16.25 -1.88
N GLN A 135 -8.41 15.27 -1.90
CA GLN A 135 -8.56 14.02 -1.14
C GLN A 135 -8.54 14.24 0.37
N LEU A 136 -7.85 15.29 0.84
CA LEU A 136 -7.79 15.65 2.27
C LEU A 136 -9.09 16.26 2.79
N LEU A 137 -9.96 16.71 1.87
CA LEU A 137 -11.28 17.25 2.17
C LEU A 137 -12.34 16.14 2.21
N HIS A 138 -11.95 14.86 2.04
CA HIS A 138 -12.90 13.76 2.05
C HIS A 138 -13.53 13.53 3.41
N LYS A 139 -14.76 13.03 3.36
CA LYS A 139 -15.60 12.73 4.50
C LYS A 139 -14.90 11.78 5.47
N ALA A 140 -14.81 12.17 6.73
CA ALA A 140 -14.55 11.27 7.84
C ALA A 140 -15.89 10.87 8.47
N PHE A 141 -15.92 9.73 9.14
CA PHE A 141 -17.06 9.39 9.99
C PHE A 141 -17.13 10.35 11.18
N ASP A 142 -18.35 10.71 11.57
CA ASP A 142 -18.57 11.42 12.82
C ASP A 142 -18.03 10.60 14.00
N GLN A 143 -17.27 11.25 14.88
CA GLN A 143 -16.55 10.58 15.98
C GLN A 143 -17.50 9.93 17.00
N GLU A 144 -18.66 10.55 17.25
CA GLU A 144 -19.68 10.02 18.15
C GLU A 144 -20.40 8.82 17.52
N ALA A 145 -20.75 8.95 16.23
CA ALA A 145 -21.34 7.85 15.47
C ALA A 145 -20.39 6.64 15.41
N LEU A 146 -19.09 6.86 15.26
CA LEU A 146 -18.08 5.80 15.20
C LEU A 146 -17.96 5.06 16.55
N LYS A 147 -18.02 5.77 17.68
CA LYS A 147 -18.00 5.17 19.02
C LYS A 147 -19.22 4.29 19.30
N ASN A 148 -20.37 4.64 18.70
CA ASN A 148 -21.63 3.93 18.87
C ASN A 148 -21.88 2.87 17.77
N ALA A 149 -21.01 2.78 16.77
CA ALA A 149 -21.14 1.82 15.68
C ALA A 149 -20.85 0.40 16.13
N THR A 150 -21.64 -0.56 15.64
CA THR A 150 -21.35 -1.98 15.82
C THR A 150 -20.26 -2.40 14.84
N VAL A 151 -19.10 -2.79 15.35
CA VAL A 151 -18.02 -3.36 14.53
C VAL A 151 -18.40 -4.79 14.16
N ILE A 152 -18.57 -5.07 12.88
CA ILE A 152 -18.90 -6.42 12.38
C ILE A 152 -17.66 -7.20 11.91
N ALA A 153 -16.59 -6.49 11.52
CA ALA A 153 -15.31 -7.08 11.15
C ALA A 153 -14.20 -6.03 11.26
N THR A 154 -12.96 -6.49 11.32
CA THR A 154 -11.76 -5.66 11.26
C THR A 154 -10.84 -6.18 10.15
N GLY A 155 -10.05 -5.30 9.58
CA GLY A 155 -9.08 -5.62 8.54
C GLY A 155 -7.96 -4.60 8.50
N LEU A 156 -7.03 -4.78 7.57
CA LEU A 156 -5.91 -3.87 7.36
C LEU A 156 -6.40 -2.58 6.69
N ALA A 157 -6.12 -1.43 7.31
CA ALA A 157 -6.41 -0.12 6.76
C ALA A 157 -5.47 0.20 5.59
N ALA A 158 -5.79 -0.32 4.41
CA ALA A 158 -4.94 -0.25 3.23
C ALA A 158 -4.91 1.13 2.56
N SER A 159 -6.00 1.87 2.65
CA SER A 159 -6.09 3.27 2.22
C SER A 159 -7.06 4.02 3.13
N PRO A 160 -6.68 5.22 3.64
CA PRO A 160 -7.48 5.96 4.59
C PRO A 160 -8.78 6.49 3.97
N GLY A 161 -9.73 6.86 4.83
CA GLY A 161 -11.00 7.46 4.46
C GLY A 161 -12.19 6.77 5.09
N ALA A 162 -13.38 7.23 4.71
CA ALA A 162 -14.66 6.69 5.12
C ALA A 162 -15.55 6.49 3.90
N GLY A 163 -16.12 5.32 3.76
CA GLY A 163 -17.05 4.99 2.68
C GLY A 163 -18.31 4.35 3.25
N SER A 164 -19.46 4.77 2.76
CA SER A 164 -20.75 4.13 3.05
C SER A 164 -21.54 3.96 1.76
N GLY A 165 -22.34 2.92 1.68
CA GLY A 165 -23.15 2.64 0.50
C GLY A 165 -23.66 1.20 0.46
N ALA A 166 -24.40 0.88 -0.60
CA ALA A 166 -24.87 -0.46 -0.86
C ALA A 166 -23.70 -1.40 -1.22
N ILE A 167 -23.76 -2.64 -0.79
CA ILE A 167 -22.73 -3.63 -1.05
C ILE A 167 -22.93 -4.28 -2.42
N TYR A 168 -21.85 -4.31 -3.22
CA TYR A 168 -21.80 -5.02 -4.50
C TYR A 168 -20.56 -5.90 -4.57
N PHE A 169 -20.70 -7.06 -5.21
CA PHE A 169 -19.66 -8.09 -5.25
C PHE A 169 -18.90 -8.18 -6.58
N ASN A 170 -19.21 -7.29 -7.53
CA ASN A 170 -18.48 -7.17 -8.78
C ASN A 170 -18.38 -5.71 -9.24
N ALA A 171 -17.37 -5.41 -10.05
CA ALA A 171 -17.06 -4.07 -10.50
C ALA A 171 -18.14 -3.48 -11.44
N GLU A 172 -18.76 -4.32 -12.26
CA GLU A 172 -19.78 -3.91 -13.23
C GLU A 172 -21.05 -3.40 -12.54
N ASP A 173 -21.48 -4.09 -11.48
CA ASP A 173 -22.66 -3.68 -10.69
C ASP A 173 -22.38 -2.37 -9.93
N VAL A 174 -21.16 -2.17 -9.42
CA VAL A 174 -20.76 -0.88 -8.82
C VAL A 174 -20.86 0.24 -9.85
N SER A 175 -20.31 0.03 -11.04
CA SER A 175 -20.35 1.04 -12.12
C SER A 175 -21.78 1.33 -12.57
N ARG A 176 -22.66 0.34 -12.59
CA ARG A 176 -24.08 0.53 -12.88
C ARG A 176 -24.78 1.34 -11.78
N ALA A 177 -24.58 0.96 -10.51
CA ALA A 177 -25.14 1.66 -9.36
C ALA A 177 -24.68 3.13 -9.32
N ASN A 178 -23.41 3.40 -9.60
CA ASN A 178 -22.88 4.76 -9.67
C ASN A 178 -23.57 5.61 -10.75
N LYS A 179 -23.87 5.04 -11.92
CA LYS A 179 -24.64 5.73 -12.97
C LYS A 179 -26.08 6.05 -12.55
N GLU A 180 -26.66 5.24 -11.67
CA GLU A 180 -27.98 5.43 -11.08
C GLU A 180 -27.95 6.37 -9.85
N GLY A 181 -26.78 6.89 -9.48
CA GLY A 181 -26.61 7.78 -8.34
C GLY A 181 -26.60 7.07 -6.98
N ILE A 182 -26.41 5.74 -6.97
CA ILE A 182 -26.35 4.93 -5.77
C ILE A 182 -24.91 4.82 -5.30
N ASP A 183 -24.65 5.24 -4.05
CA ASP A 183 -23.36 5.04 -3.41
C ASP A 183 -23.10 3.55 -3.16
N ALA A 184 -21.96 3.05 -3.60
CA ALA A 184 -21.62 1.65 -3.60
C ALA A 184 -20.29 1.35 -2.87
N ILE A 185 -20.24 0.23 -2.17
CA ILE A 185 -19.04 -0.39 -1.61
C ILE A 185 -18.75 -1.64 -2.43
N LEU A 186 -17.54 -1.70 -3.00
CA LEU A 186 -17.07 -2.89 -3.71
C LEU A 186 -16.49 -3.89 -2.70
N VAL A 187 -17.08 -5.07 -2.63
CA VAL A 187 -16.62 -6.19 -1.78
C VAL A 187 -16.15 -7.33 -2.67
N ARG A 188 -14.89 -7.71 -2.55
CA ARG A 188 -14.28 -8.78 -3.37
C ARG A 188 -13.51 -9.74 -2.49
N LEU A 189 -13.22 -10.94 -2.98
CA LEU A 189 -12.20 -11.80 -2.39
C LEU A 189 -10.82 -11.15 -2.54
N GLU A 190 -10.52 -10.71 -3.74
CA GLU A 190 -9.34 -9.95 -4.15
C GLU A 190 -9.71 -9.12 -5.38
N THR A 191 -8.94 -8.09 -5.74
CA THR A 191 -9.18 -7.31 -6.96
C THR A 191 -8.13 -7.60 -8.02
N SER A 192 -8.55 -7.44 -9.27
CA SER A 192 -7.71 -7.56 -10.46
C SER A 192 -7.71 -6.27 -11.29
N PRO A 193 -6.84 -6.12 -12.30
CA PRO A 193 -6.86 -4.97 -13.20
C PRO A 193 -8.21 -4.73 -13.90
N GLU A 194 -9.02 -5.77 -14.07
CA GLU A 194 -10.35 -5.67 -14.67
C GLU A 194 -11.35 -4.94 -13.74
N ASP A 195 -11.10 -4.92 -12.44
CA ASP A 195 -11.95 -4.27 -11.45
C ASP A 195 -11.72 -2.74 -11.35
N ILE A 196 -10.71 -2.18 -12.03
CA ILE A 196 -10.26 -0.78 -11.88
C ILE A 196 -11.41 0.22 -12.03
N GLN A 197 -12.30 0.04 -13.00
CA GLN A 197 -13.41 0.96 -13.21
C GLN A 197 -14.39 0.94 -12.02
N GLY A 198 -14.78 -0.25 -11.55
CA GLY A 198 -15.64 -0.39 -10.38
C GLY A 198 -15.00 0.11 -9.10
N MET A 199 -13.68 -0.09 -8.93
CA MET A 199 -12.92 0.46 -7.81
C MET A 199 -12.94 2.00 -7.82
N ASN A 200 -12.83 2.62 -9.01
CA ASN A 200 -12.93 4.08 -9.14
C ASN A 200 -14.32 4.62 -8.83
N ASP A 201 -15.36 3.89 -9.21
CA ASP A 201 -16.76 4.28 -9.02
C ASP A 201 -17.26 4.02 -7.58
N ALA A 202 -16.60 3.13 -6.83
CA ALA A 202 -16.93 2.81 -5.46
C ALA A 202 -16.63 3.95 -4.47
N ARG A 203 -17.41 4.06 -3.41
CA ARG A 203 -17.12 4.92 -2.25
C ARG A 203 -16.07 4.31 -1.33
N GLY A 204 -15.95 3.00 -1.33
CA GLY A 204 -14.95 2.24 -0.57
C GLY A 204 -14.79 0.84 -1.12
N ILE A 205 -13.66 0.23 -0.77
CA ILE A 205 -13.27 -1.10 -1.24
C ILE A 205 -12.98 -1.96 -0.03
N LEU A 206 -13.53 -3.16 -0.01
CA LEU A 206 -13.25 -4.19 0.98
C LEU A 206 -12.82 -5.46 0.26
N THR A 207 -11.66 -5.99 0.64
CA THR A 207 -11.24 -7.31 0.17
C THR A 207 -11.06 -8.27 1.33
N VAL A 208 -11.44 -9.54 1.11
CA VAL A 208 -11.31 -10.62 2.10
C VAL A 208 -9.86 -11.09 2.21
N ARG A 209 -9.08 -10.92 1.15
CA ARG A 209 -7.68 -11.32 1.05
C ARG A 209 -6.84 -10.15 0.56
N GLY A 210 -5.54 -10.24 0.80
CA GLY A 210 -4.56 -9.27 0.36
C GLY A 210 -4.00 -8.45 1.50
N GLY A 211 -2.73 -8.09 1.37
CA GLY A 211 -2.01 -7.24 2.30
C GLY A 211 -1.98 -5.78 1.84
N MET A 212 -1.16 -4.99 2.52
CA MET A 212 -0.98 -3.56 2.25
C MET A 212 -0.34 -3.27 0.88
N THR A 213 0.26 -4.26 0.25
CA THR A 213 0.90 -4.19 -1.07
C THR A 213 0.10 -4.85 -2.19
N SER A 214 -1.07 -5.43 -1.87
CA SER A 214 -1.97 -6.05 -2.85
C SER A 214 -2.46 -5.06 -3.91
N HIS A 215 -2.94 -5.58 -5.03
CA HIS A 215 -3.53 -4.78 -6.10
C HIS A 215 -4.61 -3.82 -5.58
N ALA A 216 -5.54 -4.31 -4.73
CA ALA A 216 -6.57 -3.49 -4.10
C ALA A 216 -5.98 -2.30 -3.34
N ALA A 217 -4.99 -2.56 -2.47
CA ALA A 217 -4.37 -1.55 -1.63
C ALA A 217 -3.62 -0.48 -2.45
N VAL A 218 -2.82 -0.90 -3.43
CA VAL A 218 -2.00 0.02 -4.25
C VAL A 218 -2.89 0.89 -5.13
N VAL A 219 -3.88 0.29 -5.79
CA VAL A 219 -4.77 1.01 -6.70
C VAL A 219 -5.68 1.96 -5.92
N ALA A 220 -6.26 1.52 -4.80
CA ALA A 220 -7.13 2.37 -3.96
C ALA A 220 -6.39 3.61 -3.46
N ARG A 221 -5.14 3.47 -2.98
CA ARG A 221 -4.30 4.62 -2.61
C ARG A 221 -4.07 5.57 -3.76
N GLY A 222 -3.75 5.05 -4.95
CA GLY A 222 -3.56 5.86 -6.14
C GLY A 222 -4.81 6.62 -6.59
N MET A 223 -6.00 6.11 -6.27
CA MET A 223 -7.30 6.70 -6.58
C MET A 223 -7.86 7.57 -5.45
N GLY A 224 -7.23 7.58 -4.26
CA GLY A 224 -7.78 8.24 -3.06
C GLY A 224 -9.08 7.63 -2.57
N ARG A 225 -9.29 6.34 -2.76
CA ARG A 225 -10.45 5.59 -2.27
C ARG A 225 -10.11 4.88 -0.96
N CYS A 226 -11.01 4.92 0.02
CA CYS A 226 -10.79 4.13 1.23
C CYS A 226 -10.80 2.63 0.90
N CYS A 227 -9.90 1.90 1.55
CA CYS A 227 -9.76 0.47 1.30
C CYS A 227 -9.39 -0.26 2.60
N VAL A 228 -10.10 -1.35 2.85
CA VAL A 228 -9.80 -2.30 3.92
C VAL A 228 -9.50 -3.66 3.28
N CYS A 229 -8.42 -4.30 3.68
CA CYS A 229 -7.97 -5.59 3.16
C CYS A 229 -7.79 -6.61 4.30
N GLY A 230 -7.91 -7.91 4.00
CA GLY A 230 -7.62 -9.02 4.91
C GLY A 230 -8.76 -9.45 5.75
#